data_61e033f329280041f5d275f77341ef2a
#
_entry.id   61e033f329280041f5d275f77341ef2a
#
_cell.length_a   1.000
_cell.length_b   1.000
_cell.length_c   1.000
_cell.angle_alpha   90.00
_cell.angle_beta   90.00
_cell.angle_gamma   90.00
#
_symmetry.space_group_name_H-M   'P 1'
#
loop_
_entity.id
_entity.type
_entity.pdbx_description
1 polymer ?
#
loop_
_entity_poly.entity_id
_entity_poly.type
_entity_poly.pdbx_seq_one_letter_code
_entity_poly.pdbx_strand_id
1 'polypeptide(L)'
;AADGLPGVPKFRPRQLLAEKLTAATNRRFVQNSVNRFWFLMMGRGLVEPLDMLHDANPASHPELMTLLSDEFVAHQFDIKWLLRELALSETYQRSSVFPKGVTSKDAPPHSYQVANARGLTPEQMAWSMMRVTGVLERIVRTPRPEDSAFTFKDYINGRIPAPDNLADTMLLFTSVFGNPPGEAEVEFQPSMGQALFLMNEQLVLDWLKPSEGNLVDRLVKLE
;
A
#
# COMPACT_ATOMS: atom_id res chain seq x y z
N ALA A 1 5.40 -1.18 -54.62
CA ALA A 1 6.21 -1.15 -53.44
C ALA A 1 6.29 0.29 -52.99
N ALA A 2 5.43 0.65 -52.06
CA ALA A 2 5.46 1.98 -51.46
C ALA A 2 6.46 1.98 -50.31
N ASP A 3 7.47 2.81 -50.51
CA ASP A 3 8.22 3.54 -49.50
C ASP A 3 8.34 2.92 -48.14
N GLY A 4 9.45 2.26 -47.87
CA GLY A 4 10.29 2.16 -46.66
C GLY A 4 9.72 2.38 -45.26
N LEU A 5 8.42 2.59 -45.14
CA LEU A 5 7.74 2.65 -43.85
C LEU A 5 7.56 1.23 -43.31
N PRO A 6 7.95 0.94 -42.08
CA PRO A 6 7.67 -0.34 -41.44
C PRO A 6 6.17 -0.58 -41.51
N GLY A 7 5.77 -1.68 -42.20
CA GLY A 7 4.36 -2.04 -42.36
C GLY A 7 3.67 -2.08 -40.99
N VAL A 8 2.47 -1.53 -40.91
CA VAL A 8 1.66 -1.64 -39.68
C VAL A 8 1.48 -3.13 -39.39
N PRO A 9 1.91 -3.64 -38.24
CA PRO A 9 1.79 -5.05 -37.92
C PRO A 9 0.33 -5.49 -38.03
N LYS A 10 0.07 -6.59 -38.74
CA LYS A 10 -1.27 -7.19 -38.89
C LYS A 10 -1.89 -7.52 -37.54
N PHE A 11 -1.04 -7.77 -36.55
CA PHE A 11 -1.42 -8.02 -35.15
C PHE A 11 -0.75 -6.98 -34.24
N ARG A 12 -1.45 -6.54 -33.20
CA ARG A 12 -0.92 -5.70 -32.11
C ARG A 12 -0.59 -6.61 -30.93
N PRO A 13 0.64 -7.13 -30.81
CA PRO A 13 0.98 -8.15 -29.79
C PRO A 13 0.65 -7.69 -28.36
N ARG A 14 0.89 -6.41 -28.06
CA ARG A 14 0.59 -5.84 -26.74
C ARG A 14 -0.90 -5.80 -26.43
N GLN A 15 -1.73 -5.47 -27.41
CA GLN A 15 -3.17 -5.47 -27.24
C GLN A 15 -3.68 -6.90 -27.01
N LEU A 16 -3.25 -7.85 -27.83
CA LEU A 16 -3.62 -9.26 -27.68
C LEU A 16 -3.15 -9.82 -26.33
N LEU A 17 -1.95 -9.45 -25.89
CA LEU A 17 -1.45 -9.84 -24.58
C LEU A 17 -2.34 -9.28 -23.46
N ALA A 18 -2.67 -7.99 -23.50
CA ALA A 18 -3.56 -7.37 -22.51
C ALA A 18 -4.91 -8.07 -22.45
N GLU A 19 -5.55 -8.32 -23.63
CA GLU A 19 -6.84 -9.03 -23.71
C GLU A 19 -6.76 -10.45 -23.12
N LYS A 20 -5.67 -11.17 -23.37
CA LYS A 20 -5.49 -12.55 -22.88
C LYS A 20 -5.15 -12.60 -21.38
N LEU A 21 -4.32 -11.68 -20.90
CA LEU A 21 -3.95 -11.63 -19.47
C LEU A 21 -5.16 -11.29 -18.60
N THR A 22 -5.96 -10.31 -19.00
CA THR A 22 -7.11 -9.83 -18.21
C THR A 22 -8.42 -10.57 -18.51
N ALA A 23 -8.37 -11.61 -19.33
CA ALA A 23 -9.56 -12.39 -19.65
C ALA A 23 -10.10 -13.11 -18.41
N ALA A 24 -11.42 -13.13 -18.25
CA ALA A 24 -12.10 -13.87 -17.17
C ALA A 24 -11.75 -15.37 -17.13
N THR A 25 -11.35 -15.93 -18.27
CA THR A 25 -10.87 -17.32 -18.40
C THR A 25 -9.46 -17.53 -17.87
N ASN A 26 -8.68 -16.44 -17.65
CA ASN A 26 -7.37 -16.53 -17.02
C ASN A 26 -7.52 -16.61 -15.50
N ARG A 27 -7.78 -17.80 -15.01
CA ARG A 27 -8.00 -18.04 -13.54
C ARG A 27 -6.84 -17.56 -12.69
N ARG A 28 -5.59 -17.65 -13.16
CA ARG A 28 -4.40 -17.17 -12.43
C ARG A 28 -4.45 -15.66 -12.22
N PHE A 29 -4.83 -14.91 -13.25
CA PHE A 29 -5.00 -13.46 -13.12
C PHE A 29 -6.09 -13.11 -12.11
N VAL A 30 -7.26 -13.76 -12.21
CA VAL A 30 -8.39 -13.52 -11.30
C VAL A 30 -8.01 -13.82 -9.85
N GLN A 31 -7.46 -15.00 -9.60
CA GLN A 31 -7.06 -15.44 -8.26
C GLN A 31 -5.97 -14.54 -7.66
N ASN A 32 -4.97 -14.16 -8.46
CA ASN A 32 -3.92 -13.24 -7.99
C ASN A 32 -4.48 -11.87 -7.66
N SER A 33 -5.39 -11.35 -8.47
CA SER A 33 -6.07 -10.07 -8.20
C SER A 33 -6.86 -10.13 -6.90
N VAL A 34 -7.67 -11.17 -6.72
CA VAL A 34 -8.44 -11.39 -5.49
C VAL A 34 -7.51 -11.54 -4.27
N ASN A 35 -6.42 -12.31 -4.39
CA ASN A 35 -5.45 -12.48 -3.32
C ASN A 35 -4.82 -11.15 -2.88
N ARG A 36 -4.50 -10.27 -3.84
CA ARG A 36 -3.95 -8.95 -3.53
C ARG A 36 -4.97 -8.04 -2.85
N PHE A 37 -6.22 -8.00 -3.31
CA PHE A 37 -7.27 -7.23 -2.62
C PHE A 37 -7.59 -7.79 -1.25
N TRP A 38 -7.61 -9.11 -1.10
CA TRP A 38 -7.74 -9.77 0.21
C TRP A 38 -6.59 -9.36 1.14
N PHE A 39 -5.34 -9.44 0.69
CA PHE A 39 -4.18 -9.00 1.45
C PHE A 39 -4.29 -7.54 1.91
N LEU A 40 -4.65 -6.64 1.00
CA LEU A 40 -4.81 -5.21 1.31
C LEU A 40 -5.88 -4.98 2.40
N MET A 41 -6.90 -5.81 2.44
CA MET A 41 -7.98 -5.69 3.42
C MET A 41 -7.68 -6.43 4.73
N MET A 42 -7.16 -7.65 4.66
CA MET A 42 -7.01 -8.54 5.81
C MET A 42 -5.59 -8.58 6.39
N GLY A 43 -4.61 -7.92 5.74
CA GLY A 43 -3.22 -7.88 6.19
C GLY A 43 -2.40 -9.12 5.91
N ARG A 44 -3.00 -10.16 5.31
CA ARG A 44 -2.37 -11.39 4.86
C ARG A 44 -3.14 -11.96 3.67
N GLY A 45 -2.43 -12.49 2.68
CA GLY A 45 -3.05 -13.15 1.53
C GLY A 45 -3.62 -14.53 1.86
N LEU A 46 -4.59 -14.97 1.07
CA LEU A 46 -5.02 -16.37 1.08
C LEU A 46 -3.90 -17.30 0.59
N VAL A 47 -3.05 -16.78 -0.30
CA VAL A 47 -1.79 -17.38 -0.73
C VAL A 47 -0.65 -16.47 -0.29
N GLU A 48 0.35 -17.05 0.36
CA GLU A 48 1.57 -16.37 0.81
C GLU A 48 2.81 -17.19 0.41
N PRO A 49 3.87 -16.53 -0.05
CA PRO A 49 3.98 -15.12 -0.43
C PRO A 49 3.00 -14.73 -1.55
N LEU A 50 2.60 -13.46 -1.63
CA LEU A 50 1.51 -13.00 -2.52
C LEU A 50 1.67 -13.40 -3.98
N ASP A 51 2.89 -13.40 -4.49
CA ASP A 51 3.20 -13.67 -5.89
C ASP A 51 3.48 -15.17 -6.16
N MET A 52 3.40 -16.01 -5.13
CA MET A 52 3.70 -17.44 -5.21
C MET A 52 2.44 -18.31 -5.41
N LEU A 53 1.52 -17.85 -6.26
CA LEU A 53 0.31 -18.60 -6.60
C LEU A 53 0.63 -19.72 -7.62
N HIS A 54 0.79 -20.95 -7.12
CA HIS A 54 1.04 -22.16 -7.93
C HIS A 54 0.51 -23.42 -7.24
N ASP A 55 0.49 -24.54 -7.96
CA ASP A 55 -0.18 -25.77 -7.50
C ASP A 55 0.45 -26.37 -6.25
N ALA A 56 1.76 -26.13 -6.01
CA ALA A 56 2.42 -26.58 -4.79
C ALA A 56 2.29 -25.59 -3.62
N ASN A 57 1.65 -24.45 -3.82
CA ASN A 57 1.36 -23.47 -2.79
C ASN A 57 -0.13 -23.06 -2.85
N PRO A 58 -1.04 -23.93 -2.41
CA PRO A 58 -2.47 -23.68 -2.46
C PRO A 58 -2.89 -22.56 -1.50
N ALA A 59 -4.03 -21.95 -1.76
CA ALA A 59 -4.62 -21.01 -0.84
C ALA A 59 -4.94 -21.66 0.51
N SER A 60 -4.77 -20.91 1.61
CA SER A 60 -5.15 -21.34 2.96
C SER A 60 -6.64 -21.70 3.08
N HIS A 61 -7.48 -21.06 2.26
CA HIS A 61 -8.92 -21.32 2.15
C HIS A 61 -9.30 -21.44 0.67
N PRO A 62 -9.13 -22.64 0.05
CA PRO A 62 -9.33 -22.82 -1.39
C PRO A 62 -10.76 -22.54 -1.87
N GLU A 63 -11.75 -22.93 -1.07
CA GLU A 63 -13.16 -22.69 -1.39
C GLU A 63 -13.48 -21.19 -1.41
N LEU A 64 -12.96 -20.44 -0.43
CA LEU A 64 -13.11 -18.99 -0.38
C LEU A 64 -12.42 -18.31 -1.57
N MET A 65 -11.20 -18.74 -1.91
CA MET A 65 -10.49 -18.22 -3.09
C MET A 65 -11.31 -18.44 -4.37
N THR A 66 -11.94 -19.62 -4.50
CA THR A 66 -12.80 -19.94 -5.64
C THR A 66 -14.04 -19.07 -5.66
N LEU A 67 -14.76 -18.98 -4.55
CA LEU A 67 -15.96 -18.15 -4.41
C LEU A 67 -15.67 -16.67 -4.78
N LEU A 68 -14.67 -16.08 -4.14
CA LEU A 68 -14.32 -14.67 -4.41
C LEU A 68 -13.89 -14.45 -5.86
N SER A 69 -13.19 -15.41 -6.46
CA SER A 69 -12.78 -15.34 -7.86
C SER A 69 -13.97 -15.39 -8.81
N ASP A 70 -14.93 -16.28 -8.57
CA ASP A 70 -16.11 -16.44 -9.40
C ASP A 70 -17.02 -15.21 -9.29
N GLU A 71 -17.24 -14.71 -8.08
CA GLU A 71 -18.02 -13.49 -7.82
C GLU A 71 -17.35 -12.25 -8.43
N PHE A 72 -16.03 -12.13 -8.35
CA PHE A 72 -15.31 -11.01 -8.95
C PHE A 72 -15.46 -10.97 -10.48
N VAL A 73 -15.44 -12.14 -11.12
CA VAL A 73 -15.73 -12.28 -12.56
C VAL A 73 -17.20 -11.97 -12.85
N ALA A 74 -18.14 -12.51 -12.07
CA ALA A 74 -19.58 -12.28 -12.24
C ALA A 74 -19.94 -10.80 -12.14
N HIS A 75 -19.24 -10.04 -11.29
CA HIS A 75 -19.38 -8.58 -11.17
C HIS A 75 -18.45 -7.79 -12.10
N GLN A 76 -17.99 -8.40 -13.20
CA GLN A 76 -17.23 -7.73 -14.26
C GLN A 76 -15.96 -7.02 -13.75
N PHE A 77 -15.27 -7.61 -12.80
CA PHE A 77 -14.08 -7.06 -12.15
C PHE A 77 -14.32 -5.72 -11.42
N ASP A 78 -15.51 -5.50 -10.89
CA ASP A 78 -15.79 -4.33 -10.07
C ASP A 78 -15.03 -4.39 -8.74
N ILE A 79 -13.93 -3.65 -8.69
CA ILE A 79 -13.08 -3.57 -7.49
C ILE A 79 -13.83 -2.94 -6.31
N LYS A 80 -14.67 -1.94 -6.56
CA LYS A 80 -15.42 -1.27 -5.48
C LYS A 80 -16.42 -2.21 -4.83
N TRP A 81 -17.10 -3.00 -5.64
CA TRP A 81 -17.98 -4.06 -5.17
C TRP A 81 -17.20 -5.05 -4.28
N LEU A 82 -16.08 -5.60 -4.79
CA LEU A 82 -15.27 -6.57 -4.05
C LEU A 82 -14.80 -5.99 -2.70
N LEU A 83 -14.22 -4.79 -2.71
CA LEU A 83 -13.75 -4.14 -1.47
C LEU A 83 -14.88 -3.89 -0.48
N ARG A 84 -16.08 -3.54 -0.97
CA ARG A 84 -17.27 -3.36 -0.13
C ARG A 84 -17.67 -4.67 0.54
N GLU A 85 -17.78 -5.76 -0.22
CA GLU A 85 -18.18 -7.06 0.33
C GLU A 85 -17.14 -7.57 1.36
N LEU A 86 -15.84 -7.38 1.07
CA LEU A 86 -14.78 -7.71 2.02
C LEU A 86 -14.90 -6.88 3.31
N ALA A 87 -15.15 -5.58 3.21
CA ALA A 87 -15.29 -4.69 4.37
C ALA A 87 -16.53 -5.00 5.22
N LEU A 88 -17.61 -5.48 4.60
CA LEU A 88 -18.83 -5.89 5.28
C LEU A 88 -18.75 -7.29 5.90
N SER A 89 -17.73 -8.07 5.56
CA SER A 89 -17.56 -9.42 6.10
C SER A 89 -17.26 -9.38 7.62
N GLU A 90 -17.76 -10.38 8.33
CA GLU A 90 -17.43 -10.56 9.76
C GLU A 90 -15.92 -10.71 9.98
N THR A 91 -15.21 -11.29 9.04
CA THR A 91 -13.75 -11.46 9.09
C THR A 91 -13.02 -10.13 9.16
N TYR A 92 -13.43 -9.15 8.35
CA TYR A 92 -12.82 -7.82 8.36
C TYR A 92 -13.14 -7.04 9.65
N GLN A 93 -14.33 -7.25 10.21
CA GLN A 93 -14.81 -6.55 11.40
C GLN A 93 -14.34 -7.16 12.73
N ARG A 94 -13.56 -8.23 12.68
CA ARG A 94 -13.01 -8.85 13.90
C ARG A 94 -12.01 -7.95 14.61
N SER A 95 -11.95 -8.10 15.93
CA SER A 95 -10.92 -7.45 16.75
C SER A 95 -9.54 -8.07 16.51
N SER A 96 -8.50 -7.25 16.60
CA SER A 96 -7.11 -7.70 16.64
C SER A 96 -6.67 -8.16 18.04
N VAL A 97 -7.53 -8.01 19.05
CA VAL A 97 -7.26 -8.46 20.41
C VAL A 97 -7.66 -9.92 20.56
N PHE A 98 -6.71 -10.75 20.99
CA PHE A 98 -6.98 -12.16 21.25
C PHE A 98 -7.99 -12.32 22.39
N PRO A 99 -8.97 -13.21 22.25
CA PRO A 99 -9.86 -13.56 23.36
C PRO A 99 -9.04 -14.10 24.56
N LYS A 100 -9.60 -13.96 25.75
CA LYS A 100 -8.93 -14.43 26.99
C LYS A 100 -8.63 -15.93 26.89
N GLY A 101 -7.36 -16.29 27.07
CA GLY A 101 -6.89 -17.67 26.99
C GLY A 101 -6.56 -18.20 25.61
N VAL A 102 -6.76 -17.39 24.56
CA VAL A 102 -6.37 -17.71 23.17
C VAL A 102 -5.03 -17.04 22.86
N THR A 103 -4.15 -17.78 22.22
CA THR A 103 -2.82 -17.28 21.80
C THR A 103 -2.69 -17.31 20.28
N SER A 104 -1.61 -16.71 19.75
CA SER A 104 -1.30 -16.78 18.32
C SER A 104 -1.09 -18.20 17.78
N LYS A 105 -0.82 -19.18 18.64
CA LYS A 105 -0.74 -20.60 18.26
C LYS A 105 -2.13 -21.19 18.01
N ASP A 106 -3.12 -20.79 18.81
CA ASP A 106 -4.49 -21.28 18.73
C ASP A 106 -5.26 -20.60 17.58
N ALA A 107 -4.92 -19.35 17.28
CA ALA A 107 -5.50 -18.59 16.16
C ALA A 107 -4.36 -18.03 15.27
N PRO A 108 -3.74 -18.87 14.44
CA PRO A 108 -2.66 -18.43 13.57
C PRO A 108 -3.15 -17.44 12.51
N PRO A 109 -2.30 -16.53 12.01
CA PRO A 109 -2.69 -15.45 11.10
C PRO A 109 -3.48 -15.89 9.86
N HIS A 110 -3.16 -17.06 9.30
CA HIS A 110 -3.85 -17.61 8.14
C HIS A 110 -5.27 -18.14 8.44
N SER A 111 -5.66 -18.26 9.70
CA SER A 111 -7.01 -18.67 10.10
C SER A 111 -8.03 -17.52 10.06
N TYR A 112 -7.55 -16.28 10.06
CA TYR A 112 -8.37 -15.07 10.12
C TYR A 112 -9.40 -15.05 11.27
N GLN A 113 -9.19 -15.81 12.33
CA GLN A 113 -10.06 -15.82 13.51
C GLN A 113 -9.92 -14.54 14.33
N VAL A 114 -8.77 -13.90 14.26
CA VAL A 114 -8.45 -12.58 14.84
C VAL A 114 -7.96 -11.71 13.70
N ALA A 115 -8.27 -10.42 13.73
CA ALA A 115 -7.80 -9.50 12.70
C ALA A 115 -6.27 -9.40 12.75
N ASN A 116 -5.62 -9.58 11.60
CA ASN A 116 -4.17 -9.43 11.50
C ASN A 116 -3.79 -7.95 11.63
N ALA A 117 -2.72 -7.67 12.38
CA ALA A 117 -2.09 -6.36 12.36
C ALA A 117 -1.54 -6.08 10.95
N ARG A 118 -1.76 -4.85 10.47
CA ARG A 118 -1.26 -4.40 9.18
C ARG A 118 -0.30 -3.26 9.37
N GLY A 119 0.81 -3.29 8.67
CA GLY A 119 1.67 -2.11 8.52
C GLY A 119 0.92 -1.00 7.76
N LEU A 120 1.23 0.23 8.09
CA LEU A 120 0.80 1.37 7.26
C LEU A 120 1.61 1.37 5.97
N THR A 121 1.00 1.74 4.84
CA THR A 121 1.79 2.06 3.66
C THR A 121 2.64 3.30 3.93
N PRO A 122 3.74 3.52 3.17
CA PRO A 122 4.56 4.73 3.33
C PRO A 122 3.74 6.01 3.29
N GLU A 123 2.77 6.09 2.39
CA GLU A 123 1.87 7.23 2.25
C GLU A 123 0.94 7.36 3.45
N GLN A 124 0.34 6.25 3.91
CA GLN A 124 -0.52 6.26 5.11
C GLN A 124 0.25 6.70 6.34
N MET A 125 1.51 6.29 6.46
CA MET A 125 2.39 6.71 7.55
C MET A 125 2.66 8.20 7.49
N ALA A 126 3.07 8.74 6.33
CA ALA A 126 3.30 10.16 6.13
C ALA A 126 2.03 10.98 6.42
N TRP A 127 0.89 10.58 5.87
CA TRP A 127 -0.40 11.22 6.13
C TRP A 127 -0.75 11.24 7.62
N SER A 128 -0.59 10.12 8.30
CA SER A 128 -0.91 10.01 9.73
C SER A 128 -0.03 10.93 10.57
N MET A 129 1.28 10.94 10.30
CA MET A 129 2.23 11.81 10.99
C MET A 129 1.93 13.30 10.76
N MET A 130 1.74 13.70 9.50
CA MET A 130 1.42 15.10 9.16
C MET A 130 0.10 15.54 9.79
N ARG A 131 -0.91 14.66 9.83
CA ARG A 131 -2.21 14.99 10.42
C ARG A 131 -2.12 15.16 11.95
N VAL A 132 -1.43 14.26 12.64
CA VAL A 132 -1.26 14.33 14.10
C VAL A 132 -0.45 15.57 14.50
N THR A 133 0.55 15.94 13.72
CA THR A 133 1.41 17.10 13.99
C THR A 133 0.84 18.43 13.49
N GLY A 134 -0.28 18.41 12.74
CA GLY A 134 -0.90 19.63 12.18
C GLY A 134 -0.19 20.19 10.94
N VAL A 135 0.82 19.48 10.44
CA VAL A 135 1.60 19.91 9.27
C VAL A 135 0.80 19.79 7.98
N LEU A 136 -0.11 18.81 7.91
CA LEU A 136 -0.93 18.62 6.72
C LEU A 136 -1.72 19.88 6.35
N GLU A 137 -2.32 20.51 7.34
CA GLU A 137 -3.08 21.75 7.15
C GLU A 137 -2.21 22.90 6.65
N ARG A 138 -0.95 22.96 7.10
CA ARG A 138 0.03 23.95 6.62
C ARG A 138 0.40 23.69 5.16
N ILE A 139 0.80 22.46 4.82
CA ILE A 139 1.21 22.08 3.46
C ILE A 139 0.09 22.31 2.44
N VAL A 140 -1.13 21.92 2.78
CA VAL A 140 -2.29 22.08 1.88
C VAL A 140 -2.66 23.55 1.65
N ARG A 141 -2.41 24.43 2.64
CA ARG A 141 -2.72 25.86 2.54
C ARG A 141 -1.64 26.68 1.85
N THR A 142 -0.41 26.18 1.74
CA THR A 142 0.70 26.90 1.13
C THR A 142 0.72 26.61 -0.37
N PRO A 143 0.45 27.59 -1.25
CA PRO A 143 0.54 27.38 -2.70
C PRO A 143 1.97 27.04 -3.08
N ARG A 144 2.13 26.01 -3.91
CA ARG A 144 3.42 25.70 -4.52
C ARG A 144 3.75 26.78 -5.55
N PRO A 145 4.97 27.37 -5.53
CA PRO A 145 5.42 28.20 -6.64
C PRO A 145 5.46 27.31 -7.91
N GLU A 146 4.70 27.67 -8.93
CA GLU A 146 4.60 26.88 -10.17
C GLU A 146 5.95 26.73 -10.90
N ASP A 147 6.94 27.55 -10.57
CA ASP A 147 8.27 27.63 -11.20
C ASP A 147 9.42 27.01 -10.37
N SER A 148 9.16 26.14 -9.39
CA SER A 148 10.28 25.55 -8.65
C SER A 148 11.03 24.54 -9.53
N ALA A 149 12.19 24.94 -10.04
CA ALA A 149 13.10 24.12 -10.85
C ALA A 149 13.75 22.96 -10.08
N PHE A 150 13.48 22.84 -8.79
CA PHE A 150 14.08 21.83 -7.91
C PHE A 150 13.31 20.52 -7.93
N THR A 151 14.07 19.43 -7.92
CA THR A 151 13.54 18.07 -7.94
C THR A 151 13.73 17.41 -6.58
N PHE A 152 12.97 16.33 -6.31
CA PHE A 152 13.18 15.46 -5.15
C PHE A 152 14.62 14.95 -5.03
N LYS A 153 15.29 14.71 -6.16
CA LYS A 153 16.71 14.32 -6.21
C LYS A 153 17.64 15.41 -5.63
N ASP A 154 17.30 16.67 -5.79
CA ASP A 154 18.09 17.77 -5.22
C ASP A 154 17.97 17.84 -3.71
N TYR A 155 16.79 17.51 -3.17
CA TYR A 155 16.60 17.33 -1.73
C TYR A 155 17.45 16.17 -1.17
N ILE A 156 17.37 14.98 -1.76
CA ILE A 156 18.16 13.80 -1.30
C ILE A 156 19.66 14.09 -1.34
N ASN A 157 20.11 14.89 -2.28
CA ASN A 157 21.51 15.29 -2.39
C ASN A 157 21.91 16.45 -1.47
N GLY A 158 21.01 16.91 -0.59
CA GLY A 158 21.27 18.02 0.34
C GLY A 158 21.42 19.40 -0.32
N ARG A 159 20.94 19.56 -1.57
CA ARG A 159 21.03 20.83 -2.31
C ARG A 159 19.93 21.82 -1.99
N ILE A 160 18.83 21.32 -1.46
CA ILE A 160 17.65 22.11 -1.09
C ILE A 160 17.13 21.66 0.28
N PRO A 161 16.42 22.52 1.01
CA PRO A 161 15.79 22.16 2.28
C PRO A 161 14.71 21.08 2.10
N ALA A 162 14.27 20.54 3.22
CA ALA A 162 13.23 19.52 3.25
C ALA A 162 11.98 19.95 2.46
N PRO A 163 11.32 19.00 1.78
CA PRO A 163 10.16 19.31 0.96
C PRO A 163 9.02 19.92 1.80
N ASP A 164 8.48 21.03 1.37
CA ASP A 164 7.35 21.70 2.02
C ASP A 164 6.07 21.56 1.18
N ASN A 165 5.93 20.43 0.53
CA ASN A 165 4.73 20.08 -0.22
C ASN A 165 4.42 18.59 -0.13
N LEU A 166 3.16 18.27 -0.37
CA LEU A 166 2.64 16.92 -0.18
C LEU A 166 3.29 15.89 -1.11
N ALA A 167 3.50 16.24 -2.37
CA ALA A 167 4.03 15.28 -3.36
C ALA A 167 5.46 14.83 -3.01
N ASP A 168 6.33 15.78 -2.69
CA ASP A 168 7.72 15.47 -2.36
C ASP A 168 7.82 14.74 -1.00
N THR A 169 6.96 15.10 -0.04
CA THR A 169 6.85 14.35 1.23
C THR A 169 6.45 12.90 0.99
N MET A 170 5.46 12.64 0.12
CA MET A 170 5.05 11.27 -0.22
C MET A 170 6.19 10.50 -0.90
N LEU A 171 6.89 11.14 -1.84
CA LEU A 171 8.05 10.54 -2.51
C LEU A 171 9.16 10.18 -1.52
N LEU A 172 9.43 11.05 -0.55
CA LEU A 172 10.43 10.80 0.50
C LEU A 172 10.05 9.56 1.32
N PHE A 173 8.85 9.50 1.85
CA PHE A 173 8.40 8.35 2.64
C PHE A 173 8.38 7.07 1.80
N THR A 174 7.93 7.13 0.56
CA THR A 174 7.93 5.97 -0.34
C THR A 174 9.36 5.49 -0.64
N SER A 175 10.32 6.40 -0.74
CA SER A 175 11.73 6.01 -0.96
C SER A 175 12.37 5.30 0.23
N VAL A 176 11.91 5.59 1.45
CA VAL A 176 12.46 5.01 2.69
C VAL A 176 11.70 3.77 3.15
N PHE A 177 10.37 3.79 3.03
CA PHE A 177 9.49 2.75 3.57
C PHE A 177 8.84 1.88 2.50
N GLY A 178 8.95 2.24 1.21
CA GLY A 178 8.43 1.44 0.11
C GLY A 178 9.31 0.23 -0.17
N ASN A 179 8.71 -0.81 -0.73
CA ASN A 179 9.47 -1.94 -1.24
C ASN A 179 10.28 -1.54 -2.49
N PRO A 180 11.51 -2.02 -2.64
CA PRO A 180 12.27 -1.80 -3.85
C PRO A 180 11.52 -2.34 -5.08
N PRO A 181 11.57 -1.63 -6.22
CA PRO A 181 10.96 -2.12 -7.45
C PRO A 181 11.50 -3.50 -7.85
N GLY A 182 10.60 -4.44 -8.14
CA GLY A 182 10.95 -5.80 -8.56
C GLY A 182 11.20 -6.81 -7.43
N GLU A 183 11.09 -6.39 -6.19
CA GLU A 183 11.07 -7.31 -5.04
C GLU A 183 9.64 -7.75 -4.71
N ALA A 184 9.52 -9.00 -4.24
CA ALA A 184 8.23 -9.51 -3.78
C ALA A 184 7.75 -8.71 -2.56
N GLU A 185 6.45 -8.46 -2.50
CA GLU A 185 5.82 -7.84 -1.33
C GLU A 185 5.82 -8.85 -0.18
N VAL A 186 6.69 -8.62 0.79
CA VAL A 186 6.84 -9.44 1.99
C VAL A 186 6.29 -8.71 3.22
N GLU A 187 6.09 -9.44 4.32
CA GLU A 187 5.74 -8.81 5.59
C GLU A 187 6.71 -7.67 5.93
N PHE A 188 6.15 -6.56 6.43
CA PHE A 188 6.94 -5.41 6.86
C PHE A 188 8.04 -5.84 7.84
N GLN A 189 9.29 -5.62 7.45
CA GLN A 189 10.45 -5.81 8.31
C GLN A 189 11.11 -4.46 8.56
N PRO A 190 11.08 -3.95 9.81
CA PRO A 190 11.70 -2.69 10.13
C PRO A 190 13.22 -2.75 9.90
N SER A 191 13.75 -1.77 9.21
CA SER A 191 15.18 -1.64 8.97
C SER A 191 15.81 -0.57 9.87
N MET A 192 17.11 -0.69 10.10
CA MET A 192 17.88 0.34 10.81
C MET A 192 17.79 1.70 10.09
N GLY A 193 17.79 1.71 8.75
CA GLY A 193 17.67 2.92 7.95
C GLY A 193 16.33 3.63 8.19
N GLN A 194 15.25 2.90 8.28
CA GLN A 194 13.92 3.44 8.59
C GLN A 194 13.84 4.03 10.01
N ALA A 195 14.44 3.35 10.99
CA ALA A 195 14.52 3.87 12.35
C ALA A 195 15.34 5.16 12.41
N LEU A 196 16.52 5.18 11.77
CA LEU A 196 17.37 6.36 11.71
C LEU A 196 16.69 7.53 10.98
N PHE A 197 15.94 7.27 9.93
CA PHE A 197 15.13 8.29 9.26
C PHE A 197 14.15 8.95 10.23
N LEU A 198 13.35 8.19 10.94
CA LEU A 198 12.38 8.74 11.90
C LEU A 198 13.03 9.52 13.05
N MET A 199 14.23 9.13 13.44
CA MET A 199 14.93 9.74 14.59
C MET A 199 15.77 10.97 14.21
N ASN A 200 16.24 11.05 12.97
CA ASN A 200 17.24 12.06 12.57
C ASN A 200 16.84 12.91 11.37
N GLU A 201 15.79 12.49 10.62
CA GLU A 201 15.39 13.28 9.45
C GLU A 201 14.82 14.63 9.88
N GLN A 202 15.43 15.71 9.37
CA GLN A 202 15.08 17.07 9.76
C GLN A 202 13.61 17.40 9.49
N LEU A 203 13.04 16.88 8.39
CA LEU A 203 11.63 17.02 8.09
C LEU A 203 10.75 16.47 9.22
N VAL A 204 11.05 15.27 9.70
CA VAL A 204 10.29 14.62 10.77
C VAL A 204 10.47 15.37 12.08
N LEU A 205 11.70 15.78 12.41
CA LEU A 205 12.01 16.56 13.61
C LEU A 205 11.30 17.92 13.62
N ASP A 206 11.20 18.58 12.47
CA ASP A 206 10.48 19.84 12.33
C ASP A 206 8.96 19.66 12.52
N TRP A 207 8.40 18.52 12.17
CA TRP A 207 7.00 18.20 12.44
C TRP A 207 6.71 17.99 13.93
N LEU A 208 7.70 17.56 14.68
CA LEU A 208 7.59 17.34 16.13
C LEU A 208 7.78 18.63 16.95
N LYS A 209 8.08 19.78 16.34
CA LYS A 209 8.16 21.04 17.04
C LYS A 209 6.77 21.54 17.46
N PRO A 210 6.63 22.12 18.66
CA PRO A 210 5.39 22.76 19.07
C PRO A 210 5.02 23.88 18.10
N SER A 211 3.80 23.84 17.62
CA SER A 211 3.21 24.92 16.81
C SER A 211 1.75 25.12 17.24
N GLU A 212 1.25 26.33 17.13
CA GLU A 212 -0.06 26.72 17.65
C GLU A 212 -1.17 25.71 17.26
N GLY A 213 -1.73 25.07 18.29
CA GLY A 213 -2.86 24.13 18.17
C GLY A 213 -2.52 22.70 17.73
N ASN A 214 -1.24 22.39 17.43
CA ASN A 214 -0.87 21.03 17.09
C ASN A 214 -0.84 20.10 18.34
N LEU A 215 -0.76 18.77 18.13
CA LEU A 215 -0.74 17.82 19.25
C LEU A 215 0.44 18.07 20.18
N VAL A 216 1.61 18.39 19.65
CA VAL A 216 2.83 18.61 20.42
C VAL A 216 2.69 19.85 21.35
N ASP A 217 2.14 20.97 20.82
CA ASP A 217 1.83 22.16 21.61
C ASP A 217 0.82 21.87 22.73
N ARG A 218 -0.18 21.04 22.45
CA ARG A 218 -1.16 20.62 23.44
C ARG A 218 -0.55 19.72 24.53
N LEU A 219 0.34 18.80 24.15
CA LEU A 219 1.02 17.91 25.12
C LEU A 219 1.99 18.69 26.03
N VAL A 220 2.75 19.63 25.47
CA VAL A 220 3.65 20.49 26.24
C VAL A 220 2.89 21.37 27.25
N LYS A 221 1.64 21.75 26.94
CA LYS A 221 0.79 22.54 27.85
C LYS A 221 0.06 21.72 28.90
N LEU A 222 0.20 20.41 28.92
CA LEU A 222 -0.41 19.52 29.91
C LEU A 222 0.44 19.33 31.17
N GLU A 223 1.67 19.87 31.19
CA GLU A 223 2.53 19.96 32.37
C GLU A 223 2.16 21.20 33.21
#